data_1b54d388fb96f1a1c98a278032efcb01
#
_entry.id   1b54d388fb96f1a1c98a278032efcb01
#
_cell.length_a   1.000
_cell.length_b   1.000
_cell.length_c   1.000
_cell.angle_alpha   90.00
_cell.angle_beta   90.00
_cell.angle_gamma   90.00
#
_symmetry.space_group_name_H-M   'P 1'
#
loop_
_entity.id
_entity.type
_entity.pdbx_description
1 polymer ?
#
loop_
_entity_poly.entity_id
_entity_poly.type
_entity_poly.pdbx_seq_one_letter_code
_entity_poly.pdbx_strand_id
1 'polypeptide(L)'
;AITNPTINSYKRMVPGYEAPVYISWSTQNRSALVRVPSSRGEGTRLEVRSPDPSSNPYLAMAVMFKAGLDGIKNKIDPGEQVRENIFEMNSNVRNKKGIKTLPEDIMEAVDELKKNKVMKDVLGEHIFEHFIKAKEIEWDIYRTQVHDWELDRYLNNF
;
A
#
# COMPACT_ATOMS: atom_id res chain seq x y z
N ALA A 1 -1.96 -5.53 -0.68
CA ALA A 1 -2.43 -6.69 0.10
C ALA A 1 -1.30 -7.34 0.90
N ILE A 2 -0.22 -7.79 0.27
CA ILE A 2 0.85 -8.58 0.95
C ILE A 2 1.52 -7.81 2.09
N THR A 3 1.84 -6.54 1.91
CA THR A 3 2.48 -5.69 2.92
C THR A 3 1.51 -5.03 3.89
N ASN A 4 0.22 -5.12 3.62
CA ASN A 4 -0.88 -4.60 4.43
C ASN A 4 -2.00 -5.65 4.46
N PRO A 5 -1.83 -6.74 5.25
CA PRO A 5 -2.61 -7.96 5.08
C PRO A 5 -3.90 -8.02 5.89
N THR A 6 -4.22 -7.01 6.69
CA THR A 6 -5.40 -7.02 7.54
C THR A 6 -6.34 -5.86 7.19
N ILE A 7 -7.61 -6.00 7.56
CA ILE A 7 -8.60 -4.92 7.44
C ILE A 7 -8.12 -3.66 8.18
N ASN A 8 -7.51 -3.84 9.36
CA ASN A 8 -6.97 -2.73 10.14
C ASN A 8 -5.76 -2.04 9.49
N SER A 9 -5.04 -2.72 8.60
CA SER A 9 -3.93 -2.10 7.85
C SER A 9 -4.40 -0.86 7.08
N TYR A 10 -5.61 -0.89 6.54
CA TYR A 10 -6.18 0.20 5.73
C TYR A 10 -6.74 1.34 6.59
N LYS A 11 -7.17 1.06 7.83
CA LYS A 11 -7.55 2.11 8.80
C LYS A 11 -6.37 3.00 9.19
N ARG A 12 -5.14 2.52 9.04
CA ARG A 12 -3.90 3.29 9.22
C ARG A 12 -3.58 4.16 8.00
N MET A 13 -3.97 3.72 6.80
CA MET A 13 -3.65 4.35 5.52
C MET A 13 -4.69 5.41 5.16
N VAL A 14 -4.81 6.44 5.99
CA VAL A 14 -5.78 7.54 5.85
C VAL A 14 -5.00 8.85 5.63
N PRO A 15 -5.44 9.72 4.69
CA PRO A 15 -4.79 11.00 4.46
C PRO A 15 -4.66 11.85 5.73
N GLY A 16 -3.46 12.43 5.96
CA GLY A 16 -3.18 13.24 7.13
C GLY A 16 -2.59 12.48 8.33
N TYR A 17 -2.50 11.15 8.24
CA TYR A 17 -1.81 10.31 9.23
C TYR A 17 -0.38 9.96 8.78
N GLU A 18 0.36 9.19 9.60
CA GLU A 18 1.76 8.86 9.38
C GLU A 18 2.01 7.93 8.19
N ALA A 19 1.07 7.04 7.86
CA ALA A 19 1.23 6.10 6.76
C ALA A 19 1.02 6.78 5.41
N PRO A 20 1.84 6.48 4.40
CA PRO A 20 1.66 7.03 3.06
C PRO A 20 0.44 6.41 2.38
N VAL A 21 -0.34 7.23 1.72
CA VAL A 21 -1.51 6.81 0.93
C VAL A 21 -1.35 7.08 -0.57
N TYR A 22 -0.28 7.77 -0.97
CA TYR A 22 -0.03 8.16 -2.36
C TYR A 22 1.22 7.49 -2.92
N ILE A 23 1.10 6.97 -4.15
CA ILE A 23 2.21 6.33 -4.86
C ILE A 23 3.15 7.42 -5.38
N SER A 24 4.24 7.63 -4.66
CA SER A 24 5.24 8.64 -4.97
C SER A 24 6.59 8.30 -4.31
N TRP A 25 7.64 8.97 -4.77
CA TRP A 25 8.94 8.89 -4.11
C TRP A 25 9.52 10.28 -3.86
N SER A 26 10.42 10.39 -2.88
CA SER A 26 11.12 11.63 -2.56
C SER A 26 12.38 11.40 -1.76
N THR A 27 13.31 12.35 -1.83
CA THR A 27 14.51 12.36 -0.99
C THR A 27 14.26 12.95 0.41
N GLN A 28 13.26 13.81 0.57
CA GLN A 28 13.04 14.56 1.82
C GLN A 28 11.59 14.47 2.34
N ASN A 29 10.63 14.27 1.44
CA ASN A 29 9.21 14.31 1.79
C ASN A 29 8.77 13.07 2.57
N ARG A 30 8.19 13.28 3.77
CA ARG A 30 7.67 12.19 4.62
C ARG A 30 6.30 11.67 4.19
N SER A 31 5.58 12.37 3.33
CA SER A 31 4.31 11.89 2.78
C SER A 31 4.47 10.93 1.60
N ALA A 32 5.69 10.76 1.07
CA ALA A 32 5.98 9.85 -0.03
C ALA A 32 5.98 8.38 0.42
N LEU A 33 5.54 7.49 -0.48
CA LEU A 33 5.54 6.03 -0.29
C LEU A 33 6.97 5.47 -0.18
N VAL A 34 7.85 5.93 -1.05
CA VAL A 34 9.26 5.54 -1.04
C VAL A 34 10.13 6.74 -0.74
N ARG A 35 10.92 6.66 0.32
CA ARG A 35 11.88 7.67 0.68
C ARG A 35 13.31 7.22 0.34
N VAL A 36 14.09 8.13 -0.22
CA VAL A 36 15.52 7.95 -0.50
C VAL A 36 16.30 8.89 0.42
N PRO A 37 16.72 8.46 1.62
CA PRO A 37 17.48 9.32 2.54
C PRO A 37 18.76 9.88 1.91
N SER A 38 19.26 10.98 2.45
CA SER A 38 20.51 11.62 1.97
C SER A 38 21.77 10.85 2.32
N SER A 39 21.71 9.92 3.27
CA SER A 39 22.83 9.07 3.67
C SER A 39 23.38 8.29 2.49
N ARG A 40 24.71 8.22 2.39
CA ARG A 40 25.44 7.48 1.34
C ARG A 40 26.46 6.53 1.99
N GLY A 41 27.15 5.75 1.16
CA GLY A 41 28.04 4.68 1.63
C GLY A 41 27.24 3.56 2.29
N GLU A 42 27.62 3.12 3.45
CA GLU A 42 26.94 2.06 4.21
C GLU A 42 25.49 2.43 4.60
N GLY A 43 25.16 3.74 4.68
CA GLY A 43 23.82 4.22 4.97
C GLY A 43 22.91 4.36 3.74
N THR A 44 23.38 3.98 2.54
CA THR A 44 22.57 4.07 1.31
C THR A 44 21.42 3.08 1.36
N ARG A 45 20.19 3.58 1.28
CA ARG A 45 18.99 2.74 1.35
C ARG A 45 17.78 3.38 0.68
N LEU A 46 16.79 2.56 0.43
CA LEU A 46 15.40 2.96 0.18
C LEU A 46 14.56 2.63 1.41
N GLU A 47 13.63 3.49 1.73
CA GLU A 47 12.66 3.26 2.80
C GLU A 47 11.27 3.15 2.18
N VAL A 48 10.74 1.94 2.10
CA VAL A 48 9.34 1.70 1.72
C VAL A 48 8.49 1.86 2.97
N ARG A 49 7.56 2.81 2.97
CA ARG A 49 6.90 3.28 4.19
C ARG A 49 5.48 2.72 4.40
N SER A 50 4.94 1.98 3.42
CA SER A 50 3.62 1.39 3.53
C SER A 50 3.53 0.10 4.34
N PRO A 51 4.56 -0.76 4.44
CA PRO A 51 4.40 -2.04 5.12
C PRO A 51 3.88 -1.90 6.54
N ASP A 52 2.95 -2.78 6.89
CA ASP A 52 2.30 -2.88 8.19
C ASP A 52 3.09 -3.84 9.11
N PRO A 53 3.20 -3.57 10.41
CA PRO A 53 3.82 -4.51 11.36
C PRO A 53 3.19 -5.90 11.40
N SER A 54 1.92 -6.03 11.01
CA SER A 54 1.22 -7.32 10.92
C SER A 54 1.57 -8.14 9.67
N SER A 55 2.34 -7.58 8.74
CA SER A 55 2.74 -8.28 7.52
C SER A 55 3.69 -9.45 7.82
N ASN A 56 3.56 -10.54 7.07
CA ASN A 56 4.55 -11.61 7.11
C ASN A 56 5.88 -11.09 6.53
N PRO A 57 6.97 -11.04 7.31
CA PRO A 57 8.22 -10.42 6.88
C PRO A 57 8.86 -11.14 5.68
N TYR A 58 8.71 -12.44 5.57
CA TYR A 58 9.25 -13.20 4.44
C TYR A 58 8.54 -12.85 3.14
N LEU A 59 7.20 -12.80 3.16
CA LEU A 59 6.41 -12.41 1.99
C LEU A 59 6.63 -10.92 1.64
N ALA A 60 6.63 -10.04 2.63
CA ALA A 60 6.87 -8.61 2.43
C ALA A 60 8.24 -8.35 1.77
N MET A 61 9.30 -8.97 2.29
CA MET A 61 10.64 -8.84 1.71
C MET A 61 10.71 -9.41 0.29
N ALA A 62 10.14 -10.59 0.06
CA ALA A 62 10.13 -11.23 -1.26
C ALA A 62 9.48 -10.33 -2.32
N VAL A 63 8.28 -9.77 -2.04
CA VAL A 63 7.57 -8.92 -3.00
C VAL A 63 8.26 -7.57 -3.20
N MET A 64 8.82 -6.97 -2.15
CA MET A 64 9.55 -5.70 -2.27
C MET A 64 10.84 -5.85 -3.09
N PHE A 65 11.64 -6.88 -2.82
CA PHE A 65 12.85 -7.16 -3.61
C PHE A 65 12.51 -7.49 -5.07
N LYS A 66 11.49 -8.33 -5.31
CA LYS A 66 11.05 -8.64 -6.67
C LYS A 66 10.62 -7.38 -7.43
N ALA A 67 9.83 -6.50 -6.79
CA ALA A 67 9.42 -5.24 -7.40
C ALA A 67 10.61 -4.35 -7.76
N GLY A 68 11.59 -4.23 -6.85
CA GLY A 68 12.81 -3.46 -7.11
C GLY A 68 13.64 -4.04 -8.26
N LEU A 69 13.85 -5.36 -8.26
CA LEU A 69 14.57 -6.05 -9.33
C LEU A 69 13.86 -5.95 -10.68
N ASP A 70 12.53 -6.03 -10.68
CA ASP A 70 11.71 -5.85 -11.89
C ASP A 70 11.90 -4.45 -12.47
N GLY A 71 11.85 -3.41 -11.59
CA GLY A 71 12.10 -2.03 -11.98
C GLY A 71 13.47 -1.83 -12.62
N ILE A 72 14.53 -2.40 -12.03
CA ILE A 72 15.89 -2.34 -12.55
C ILE A 72 16.01 -3.07 -13.88
N LYS A 73 15.50 -4.31 -13.95
CA LYS A 73 15.58 -5.16 -15.13
C LYS A 73 14.88 -4.53 -16.34
N ASN A 74 13.71 -3.95 -16.10
CA ASN A 74 12.89 -3.35 -17.15
C ASN A 74 13.17 -1.85 -17.34
N LYS A 75 14.14 -1.28 -16.60
CA LYS A 75 14.52 0.15 -16.63
C LYS A 75 13.30 1.05 -16.48
N ILE A 76 12.42 0.72 -15.53
CA ILE A 76 11.21 1.48 -15.27
C ILE A 76 11.60 2.86 -14.71
N ASP A 77 11.18 3.92 -15.39
CA ASP A 77 11.37 5.28 -14.89
C ASP A 77 10.43 5.54 -13.71
N PRO A 78 10.96 5.88 -12.52
CA PRO A 78 10.12 6.21 -11.35
C PRO A 78 9.41 7.56 -11.47
N GLY A 79 9.64 8.32 -12.52
CA GLY A 79 9.13 9.68 -12.68
C GLY A 79 9.80 10.69 -11.75
N GLU A 80 9.27 11.91 -11.73
CA GLU A 80 9.81 12.97 -10.89
C GLU A 80 9.52 12.77 -9.40
N GLN A 81 10.47 13.16 -8.55
CA GLN A 81 10.26 13.14 -7.10
C GLN A 81 9.23 14.21 -6.69
N VAL A 82 8.41 13.88 -5.71
CA VAL A 82 7.44 14.81 -5.13
C VAL A 82 8.02 15.44 -3.88
N ARG A 83 8.33 16.74 -3.93
CA ARG A 83 8.95 17.48 -2.82
C ARG A 83 7.92 18.14 -1.90
N GLU A 84 6.78 18.52 -2.48
CA GLU A 84 5.71 19.19 -1.75
C GLU A 84 4.92 18.21 -0.86
N ASN A 85 4.25 18.71 0.16
CA ASN A 85 3.35 17.91 0.98
C ASN A 85 2.15 17.43 0.15
N ILE A 86 2.07 16.13 -0.14
CA ILE A 86 1.03 15.57 -1.00
C ILE A 86 -0.35 15.69 -0.36
N PHE A 87 -0.43 15.67 0.97
CA PHE A 87 -1.71 15.78 1.70
C PHE A 87 -2.36 17.16 1.52
N GLU A 88 -1.58 18.21 1.27
CA GLU A 88 -2.06 19.58 1.02
C GLU A 88 -2.45 19.82 -0.45
N MET A 89 -2.08 18.91 -1.35
CA MET A 89 -2.43 19.02 -2.76
C MET A 89 -3.91 18.69 -2.97
N ASN A 90 -4.61 19.49 -3.75
CA ASN A 90 -5.93 19.10 -4.24
C ASN A 90 -5.86 17.97 -5.29
N SER A 91 -6.99 17.29 -5.51
CA SER A 91 -7.08 16.16 -6.43
C SER A 91 -6.64 16.50 -7.85
N ASN A 92 -6.96 17.69 -8.35
CA ASN A 92 -6.59 18.12 -9.71
C ASN A 92 -5.07 18.23 -9.88
N VAL A 93 -4.37 18.73 -8.86
CA VAL A 93 -2.90 18.82 -8.86
C VAL A 93 -2.27 17.43 -8.82
N ARG A 94 -2.77 16.54 -7.95
CA ARG A 94 -2.31 15.15 -7.90
C ARG A 94 -2.48 14.43 -9.23
N ASN A 95 -3.66 14.55 -9.84
CA ASN A 95 -3.94 13.94 -11.14
C ASN A 95 -3.03 14.46 -12.25
N LYS A 96 -2.77 15.77 -12.31
CA LYS A 96 -1.84 16.36 -13.28
C LYS A 96 -0.40 15.86 -13.09
N LYS A 97 0.02 15.59 -11.86
CA LYS A 97 1.33 15.01 -11.54
C LYS A 97 1.36 13.48 -11.67
N GLY A 98 0.26 12.84 -12.05
CA GLY A 98 0.17 11.36 -12.17
C GLY A 98 0.27 10.62 -10.83
N ILE A 99 0.05 11.30 -9.71
CA ILE A 99 0.14 10.70 -8.36
C ILE A 99 -1.15 9.91 -8.11
N LYS A 100 -1.01 8.59 -8.07
CA LYS A 100 -2.11 7.66 -7.76
C LYS A 100 -2.22 7.43 -6.25
N THR A 101 -3.40 7.00 -5.80
CA THR A 101 -3.62 6.51 -4.42
C THR A 101 -3.29 5.02 -4.31
N LEU A 102 -2.87 4.62 -3.12
CA LEU A 102 -2.88 3.21 -2.73
C LEU A 102 -4.35 2.77 -2.51
N PRO A 103 -4.62 1.45 -2.55
CA PRO A 103 -5.95 0.94 -2.20
C PRO A 103 -6.43 1.42 -0.83
N GLU A 104 -7.71 1.72 -0.73
CA GLU A 104 -8.33 2.23 0.50
C GLU A 104 -8.84 1.10 1.41
N ASP A 105 -9.03 -0.08 0.86
CA ASP A 105 -9.41 -1.28 1.60
C ASP A 105 -8.70 -2.54 1.10
N ILE A 106 -8.94 -3.66 1.81
CA ILE A 106 -8.29 -4.94 1.51
C ILE A 106 -8.76 -5.52 0.17
N MET A 107 -10.02 -5.28 -0.24
CA MET A 107 -10.53 -5.83 -1.49
C MET A 107 -9.98 -5.11 -2.71
N GLU A 108 -9.89 -3.79 -2.68
CA GLU A 108 -9.18 -3.04 -3.72
C GLU A 108 -7.74 -3.52 -3.85
N ALA A 109 -7.06 -3.75 -2.72
CA ALA A 109 -5.69 -4.24 -2.74
C ALA A 109 -5.56 -5.69 -3.26
N VAL A 110 -6.54 -6.53 -3.00
CA VAL A 110 -6.63 -7.90 -3.55
C VAL A 110 -6.88 -7.85 -5.05
N ASP A 111 -7.75 -6.96 -5.52
CA ASP A 111 -8.04 -6.81 -6.93
C ASP A 111 -6.83 -6.30 -7.73
N GLU A 112 -6.03 -5.41 -7.15
CA GLU A 112 -4.75 -5.01 -7.75
C GLU A 112 -3.72 -6.16 -7.71
N LEU A 113 -3.70 -6.97 -6.65
CA LEU A 113 -2.83 -8.14 -6.57
C LEU A 113 -3.15 -9.17 -7.65
N LYS A 114 -4.44 -9.46 -7.89
CA LYS A 114 -4.90 -10.40 -8.92
C LYS A 114 -4.41 -10.05 -10.34
N LYS A 115 -4.29 -8.76 -10.64
CA LYS A 115 -3.83 -8.25 -11.94
C LYS A 115 -2.30 -8.31 -12.08
N ASN A 116 -1.57 -8.49 -10.99
CA ASN A 116 -0.12 -8.31 -10.96
C ASN A 116 0.66 -9.61 -11.22
N LYS A 117 1.11 -9.78 -12.46
CA LYS A 117 1.90 -10.96 -12.86
C LYS A 117 3.24 -11.09 -12.12
N VAL A 118 3.90 -9.97 -11.81
CA VAL A 118 5.19 -9.96 -11.09
C VAL A 118 5.02 -10.50 -9.68
N MET A 119 3.91 -10.16 -9.01
CA MET A 119 3.59 -10.68 -7.68
C MET A 119 3.17 -12.15 -7.72
N LYS A 120 2.40 -12.57 -8.73
CA LYS A 120 2.08 -13.99 -8.94
C LYS A 120 3.36 -14.82 -9.13
N ASP A 121 4.29 -14.33 -9.92
CA ASP A 121 5.57 -15.00 -10.21
C ASP A 121 6.43 -15.20 -8.94
N VAL A 122 6.57 -14.17 -8.09
CA VAL A 122 7.40 -14.27 -6.88
C VAL A 122 6.77 -15.11 -5.78
N LEU A 123 5.45 -15.09 -5.64
CA LEU A 123 4.75 -15.84 -4.61
C LEU A 123 4.54 -17.32 -5.01
N GLY A 124 4.55 -17.59 -6.30
CA GLY A 124 4.14 -18.87 -6.86
C GLY A 124 2.62 -19.05 -6.77
N GLU A 125 2.09 -19.95 -7.60
CA GLU A 125 0.65 -20.13 -7.76
C GLU A 125 -0.05 -20.48 -6.44
N HIS A 126 0.53 -21.42 -5.67
CA HIS A 126 -0.07 -21.88 -4.42
C HIS A 126 -0.27 -20.75 -3.40
N ILE A 127 0.79 -19.99 -3.07
CA ILE A 127 0.70 -18.91 -2.09
C ILE A 127 -0.20 -17.80 -2.61
N PHE A 128 -0.07 -17.45 -3.90
CA PHE A 128 -0.85 -16.39 -4.53
C PHE A 128 -2.35 -16.65 -4.43
N GLU A 129 -2.82 -17.85 -4.82
CA GLU A 129 -4.24 -18.20 -4.82
C GLU A 129 -4.81 -18.34 -3.40
N HIS A 130 -4.07 -19.03 -2.51
CA HIS A 130 -4.52 -19.21 -1.13
C HIS A 130 -4.57 -17.90 -0.35
N PHE A 131 -3.60 -17.01 -0.58
CA PHE A 131 -3.62 -15.68 0.04
C PHE A 131 -4.84 -14.87 -0.41
N ILE A 132 -5.09 -14.80 -1.72
CA ILE A 132 -6.26 -14.10 -2.27
C ILE A 132 -7.55 -14.66 -1.67
N LYS A 133 -7.74 -15.97 -1.72
CA LYS A 133 -8.94 -16.62 -1.20
C LYS A 133 -9.14 -16.37 0.30
N ALA A 134 -8.07 -16.43 1.08
CA ALA A 134 -8.15 -16.13 2.50
C ALA A 134 -8.62 -14.68 2.77
N LYS A 135 -8.15 -13.71 1.96
CA LYS A 135 -8.53 -12.30 2.10
C LYS A 135 -9.96 -12.02 1.63
N GLU A 136 -10.42 -12.69 0.61
CA GLU A 136 -11.82 -12.64 0.17
C GLU A 136 -12.77 -13.15 1.27
N ILE A 137 -12.44 -14.28 1.89
CA ILE A 137 -13.23 -14.85 3.00
C ILE A 137 -13.21 -13.90 4.21
N GLU A 138 -12.04 -13.36 4.57
CA GLU A 138 -11.90 -12.42 5.69
C GLU A 138 -12.76 -11.17 5.47
N TRP A 139 -12.76 -10.63 4.25
CA TRP A 139 -13.57 -9.48 3.88
C TRP A 139 -15.07 -9.79 3.93
N ASP A 140 -15.51 -10.92 3.39
CA ASP A 140 -16.92 -11.32 3.42
C ASP A 140 -17.46 -11.49 4.83
N ILE A 141 -16.65 -12.02 5.74
CA ILE A 141 -17.01 -12.09 7.17
C ILE A 141 -17.09 -10.68 7.77
N TYR A 142 -16.08 -9.84 7.52
CA TYR A 142 -16.00 -8.50 8.11
C TYR A 142 -17.12 -7.58 7.65
N ARG A 143 -17.40 -7.49 6.34
CA ARG A 143 -18.38 -6.58 5.77
C ARG A 143 -19.83 -6.86 6.18
N THR A 144 -20.07 -8.01 6.78
CA THR A 144 -21.39 -8.42 7.30
C THR A 144 -21.52 -8.21 8.81
N GLN A 145 -20.46 -7.79 9.50
CA GLN A 145 -20.51 -7.49 10.92
C GLN A 145 -21.14 -6.13 11.15
N VAL A 146 -21.95 -6.04 12.20
CA VAL A 146 -22.44 -4.77 12.72
C VAL A 146 -21.52 -4.33 13.86
N HIS A 147 -20.88 -3.17 13.70
CA HIS A 147 -19.93 -2.65 14.66
C HIS A 147 -20.60 -1.67 15.64
N ASP A 148 -20.02 -1.51 16.82
CA ASP A 148 -20.53 -0.59 17.86
C ASP A 148 -20.73 0.83 17.31
N TRP A 149 -19.84 1.30 16.44
CA TRP A 149 -19.98 2.60 15.78
C TRP A 149 -21.29 2.74 15.00
N GLU A 150 -21.74 1.68 14.30
CA GLU A 150 -22.99 1.68 13.55
C GLU A 150 -24.18 1.67 14.51
N LEU A 151 -24.10 0.90 15.60
CA LEU A 151 -25.14 0.88 16.64
C LEU A 151 -25.27 2.27 17.28
N ASP A 152 -24.17 2.88 17.70
CA ASP A 152 -24.16 4.21 18.32
C ASP A 152 -24.66 5.29 17.35
N ARG A 153 -24.34 5.17 16.05
CA ARG A 153 -24.67 6.17 15.05
C ARG A 153 -26.11 6.08 14.56
N TYR A 154 -26.62 4.88 14.40
CA TYR A 154 -27.89 4.65 13.69
C TYR A 154 -29.03 4.19 14.60
N LEU A 155 -28.76 3.38 15.64
CA LEU A 155 -29.83 2.77 16.44
C LEU A 155 -30.75 3.80 17.11
N ASN A 156 -30.23 4.94 17.52
CA ASN A 156 -30.98 6.00 18.19
C ASN A 156 -31.60 7.04 17.24
N ASN A 157 -31.41 6.87 15.92
CA ASN A 157 -31.85 7.87 14.93
C ASN A 157 -32.99 7.37 14.01
N PHE A 158 -33.50 6.16 14.28
CA PHE A 158 -34.60 5.54 13.54
C PHE A 158 -35.67 5.00 14.50
#